data_408bcced1d65288fb4697a69fafc56f8
#
_entry.id   408bcced1d65288fb4697a69fafc56f8
#
_cell.length_a   1.000
_cell.length_b   1.000
_cell.length_c   1.000
_cell.angle_alpha   90.00
_cell.angle_beta   90.00
_cell.angle_gamma   90.00
#
_symmetry.space_group_name_H-M   'P 1'
#
loop_
_entity.id
_entity.type
_entity.pdbx_description
1 polymer ?
#
loop_
_entity_poly.entity_id
_entity_poly.type
_entity_poly.pdbx_seq_one_letter_code
_entity_poly.pdbx_strand_id
1 'polypeptide(L)'
;MNPAEDGAKRVVRGALVKVLVHRRTDRGMRLEEHAARCVRRGEVHELVTTDQWEPRPGARVDRVGFLGFVELECGGVIDRGDLVRIGDAVVGTVLGFDACHLPNHYNILIHAERPASGLDLELRPEDAVSFTQGRAGRERTAH
;
A
#
# COMPACT_ATOMS: atom_id res chain seq x y z
N MET A 1 12.27 8.01 4.48
CA MET A 1 12.33 9.26 5.26
C MET A 1 13.45 9.19 6.29
N ASN A 2 14.10 10.29 6.56
CA ASN A 2 15.22 10.33 7.49
C ASN A 2 14.73 10.02 8.92
N PRO A 3 15.25 8.96 9.56
CA PRO A 3 14.82 8.60 10.92
C PRO A 3 14.95 9.73 11.95
N ALA A 4 15.90 10.62 11.79
CA ALA A 4 16.10 11.74 12.71
C ALA A 4 15.02 12.81 12.57
N GLU A 5 14.31 12.83 11.45
CA GLU A 5 13.27 13.81 11.14
C GLU A 5 11.87 13.21 11.20
N ASP A 6 11.77 11.89 11.30
CA ASP A 6 10.50 11.19 11.20
C ASP A 6 9.85 11.09 12.59
N GLY A 7 8.66 11.66 12.72
CA GLY A 7 7.88 11.63 13.93
C GLY A 7 6.66 10.74 13.83
N ALA A 8 5.86 10.71 14.89
CA ALA A 8 4.64 9.94 14.93
C ALA A 8 3.60 10.47 13.94
N LYS A 9 2.76 9.58 13.44
CA LYS A 9 1.67 9.95 12.53
C LYS A 9 0.41 9.17 12.88
N ARG A 10 -0.72 9.69 12.41
CA ARG A 10 -1.98 8.98 12.59
C ARG A 10 -2.04 7.75 11.69
N VAL A 11 -2.80 6.75 12.12
CA VAL A 11 -3.18 5.63 11.26
C VAL A 11 -4.06 6.16 10.13
N VAL A 12 -3.78 5.76 8.90
CA VAL A 12 -4.67 6.04 7.77
C VAL A 12 -5.62 4.86 7.63
N ARG A 13 -6.93 5.15 7.64
CA ARG A 13 -7.98 4.12 7.58
C ARG A 13 -8.82 4.29 6.33
N GLY A 14 -9.36 3.16 5.87
CA GLY A 14 -10.27 3.13 4.76
C GLY A 14 -11.09 1.85 4.73
N ALA A 15 -11.84 1.68 3.66
CA ALA A 15 -12.62 0.48 3.43
C ALA A 15 -12.51 0.07 1.98
N LEU A 16 -12.51 -1.23 1.69
CA LEU A 16 -12.53 -1.70 0.32
C LEU A 16 -13.86 -1.38 -0.32
N VAL A 17 -13.82 -0.80 -1.50
CA VAL A 17 -15.03 -0.51 -2.28
C VAL A 17 -15.16 -1.41 -3.51
N LYS A 18 -14.08 -2.10 -3.88
CA LYS A 18 -14.06 -3.04 -4.99
C LYS A 18 -12.97 -4.07 -4.74
N VAL A 19 -13.29 -5.34 -4.94
CA VAL A 19 -12.34 -6.45 -4.84
C VAL A 19 -11.92 -6.87 -6.24
N LEU A 20 -10.62 -7.11 -6.44
CA LEU A 20 -10.06 -7.60 -7.69
C LEU A 20 -9.63 -9.05 -7.51
N VAL A 21 -9.56 -9.81 -8.61
CA VAL A 21 -9.44 -11.27 -8.51
C VAL A 21 -8.28 -11.86 -9.32
N HIS A 22 -7.43 -11.02 -9.92
CA HIS A 22 -6.42 -11.53 -10.84
C HIS A 22 -4.99 -11.17 -10.43
N ARG A 23 -4.05 -11.81 -11.11
CA ARG A 23 -2.61 -11.60 -10.95
C ARG A 23 -1.98 -11.44 -12.32
N ARG A 24 -0.81 -10.80 -12.38
CA ARG A 24 -0.05 -10.66 -13.63
C ARG A 24 1.44 -10.85 -13.35
N THR A 25 2.19 -11.23 -14.38
CA THR A 25 3.64 -11.39 -14.30
C THR A 25 4.40 -10.38 -15.14
N ASP A 26 3.69 -9.52 -15.86
CA ASP A 26 4.28 -8.57 -16.79
C ASP A 26 3.59 -7.21 -16.72
N ARG A 27 3.18 -6.78 -15.51
CA ARG A 27 2.38 -5.58 -15.35
C ARG A 27 3.10 -4.30 -15.73
N GLY A 28 4.41 -4.23 -15.48
CA GLY A 28 5.21 -3.07 -15.89
C GLY A 28 4.96 -1.81 -15.09
N MET A 29 4.56 -1.93 -13.83
CA MET A 29 4.49 -0.78 -12.93
C MET A 29 5.88 -0.27 -12.63
N ARG A 30 6.00 1.01 -12.31
CA ARG A 30 7.26 1.62 -11.91
C ARG A 30 7.08 2.41 -10.62
N LEU A 31 8.02 2.20 -9.70
CA LEU A 31 8.00 2.93 -8.43
C LEU A 31 8.28 4.39 -8.64
N GLU A 32 7.45 5.23 -8.04
CA GLU A 32 7.62 6.66 -8.04
C GLU A 32 8.84 7.06 -7.22
N GLU A 33 9.36 8.26 -7.52
CA GLU A 33 10.51 8.81 -6.82
C GLU A 33 10.26 8.97 -5.32
N HIS A 34 9.07 9.42 -4.95
CA HIS A 34 8.75 9.68 -3.55
C HIS A 34 8.25 8.41 -2.86
N ALA A 35 8.77 8.17 -1.66
CA ALA A 35 8.41 7.02 -0.85
C ALA A 35 7.15 7.25 -0.01
N ALA A 36 6.62 8.46 -0.03
CA ALA A 36 5.47 8.86 0.77
C ALA A 36 4.43 9.59 -0.07
N ARG A 37 3.17 9.46 0.33
CA ARG A 37 2.06 10.19 -0.27
C ARG A 37 1.17 10.78 0.82
N CYS A 38 0.87 12.07 0.67
CA CYS A 38 -0.18 12.70 1.47
C CYS A 38 -1.51 12.37 0.79
N VAL A 39 -2.45 11.86 1.57
CA VAL A 39 -3.75 11.44 1.06
C VAL A 39 -4.87 12.18 1.79
N ARG A 40 -6.04 12.24 1.18
CA ARG A 40 -7.21 12.91 1.71
C ARG A 40 -8.36 11.94 1.90
N ARG A 41 -9.24 12.29 2.84
CA ARG A 41 -10.50 11.60 2.99
C ARG A 41 -11.27 11.59 1.67
N GLY A 42 -11.82 10.45 1.30
CA GLY A 42 -12.62 10.27 0.10
C GLY A 42 -11.86 9.89 -1.15
N GLU A 43 -10.52 9.91 -1.11
CA GLU A 43 -9.73 9.41 -2.23
C GLU A 43 -9.88 7.90 -2.35
N VAL A 44 -9.86 7.41 -3.60
CA VAL A 44 -9.92 5.98 -3.91
C VAL A 44 -8.64 5.60 -4.63
N HIS A 45 -7.96 4.58 -4.12
CA HIS A 45 -6.69 4.12 -4.69
C HIS A 45 -6.68 2.60 -4.82
N GLU A 46 -5.89 2.10 -5.76
CA GLU A 46 -5.77 0.66 -5.98
C GLU A 46 -4.69 0.07 -5.09
N LEU A 47 -4.97 -1.10 -4.51
CA LEU A 47 -4.02 -1.86 -3.70
C LEU A 47 -3.51 -3.05 -4.51
N VAL A 48 -2.19 -3.17 -4.58
CA VAL A 48 -1.51 -4.19 -5.40
C VAL A 48 -0.42 -4.84 -4.55
N THR A 49 -0.37 -6.19 -4.53
CA THR A 49 0.70 -6.91 -3.85
C THR A 49 1.79 -7.31 -4.83
N THR A 50 3.02 -7.42 -4.33
CA THR A 50 4.15 -7.97 -5.08
C THR A 50 5.13 -8.62 -4.12
N ASP A 51 5.85 -9.61 -4.60
CA ASP A 51 6.96 -10.19 -3.84
C ASP A 51 8.31 -9.53 -4.17
N GLN A 52 8.31 -8.54 -5.04
CA GLN A 52 9.50 -7.76 -5.35
C GLN A 52 9.89 -6.91 -4.15
N TRP A 53 11.16 -6.94 -3.79
CA TRP A 53 11.67 -6.22 -2.63
C TRP A 53 12.39 -4.91 -2.99
N GLU A 54 12.63 -4.66 -4.25
CA GLU A 54 13.44 -3.51 -4.70
C GLU A 54 12.68 -2.19 -4.57
N PRO A 55 13.04 -1.31 -3.60
CA PRO A 55 12.32 -0.05 -3.37
C PRO A 55 12.89 1.13 -4.16
N ARG A 56 13.82 0.90 -5.06
CA ARG A 56 14.52 1.97 -5.78
C ARG A 56 13.57 2.74 -6.69
N PRO A 57 13.65 4.09 -6.71
CA PRO A 57 12.86 4.89 -7.65
C PRO A 57 13.05 4.41 -9.09
N GLY A 58 11.96 4.32 -9.83
CA GLY A 58 11.97 3.83 -11.20
C GLY A 58 12.07 2.32 -11.33
N ALA A 59 12.20 1.58 -10.23
CA ALA A 59 12.25 0.12 -10.27
C ALA A 59 10.97 -0.42 -10.90
N ARG A 60 11.13 -1.37 -11.82
CA ARG A 60 9.99 -2.00 -12.50
C ARG A 60 9.40 -3.09 -11.63
N VAL A 61 8.08 -3.11 -11.52
CA VAL A 61 7.33 -4.12 -10.77
C VAL A 61 6.40 -4.83 -11.72
N ASP A 62 6.66 -6.11 -11.97
CA ASP A 62 5.92 -6.90 -12.94
C ASP A 62 5.01 -7.97 -12.32
N ARG A 63 5.49 -8.66 -11.29
CA ARG A 63 4.74 -9.75 -10.67
C ARG A 63 3.85 -9.18 -9.59
N VAL A 64 2.56 -9.14 -9.86
CA VAL A 64 1.61 -8.45 -8.99
C VAL A 64 0.33 -9.26 -8.82
N GLY A 65 -0.31 -9.06 -7.66
CA GLY A 65 -1.67 -9.48 -7.40
C GLY A 65 -2.52 -8.25 -7.13
N PHE A 66 -3.71 -8.21 -7.67
CA PHE A 66 -4.60 -7.06 -7.51
C PHE A 66 -5.58 -7.34 -6.37
N LEU A 67 -5.48 -6.54 -5.30
CA LEU A 67 -6.36 -6.71 -4.13
C LEU A 67 -7.72 -6.05 -4.34
N GLY A 68 -7.72 -4.82 -4.82
CA GLY A 68 -8.94 -4.05 -4.97
C GLY A 68 -8.70 -2.57 -4.84
N PHE A 69 -9.78 -1.83 -4.64
CA PHE A 69 -9.73 -0.38 -4.43
C PHE A 69 -10.17 -0.05 -3.02
N VAL A 70 -9.46 0.87 -2.39
CA VAL A 70 -9.76 1.38 -1.06
C VAL A 70 -10.22 2.82 -1.15
N GLU A 71 -11.31 3.13 -0.44
CA GLU A 71 -11.71 4.52 -0.20
C GLU A 71 -11.19 4.94 1.16
N LEU A 72 -10.46 6.06 1.21
CA LEU A 72 -9.86 6.53 2.46
C LEU A 72 -10.89 7.29 3.30
N GLU A 73 -10.94 6.98 4.59
CA GLU A 73 -11.86 7.58 5.54
C GLU A 73 -11.27 8.80 6.25
N CYS A 74 -9.96 8.97 6.18
CA CYS A 74 -9.28 10.11 6.79
C CYS A 74 -8.08 10.51 5.96
N GLY A 75 -7.66 11.75 6.12
CA GLY A 75 -6.40 12.21 5.55
C GLY A 75 -5.22 11.79 6.39
N GLY A 76 -4.05 11.75 5.78
CA GLY A 76 -2.82 11.38 6.46
C GLY A 76 -1.69 11.15 5.49
N VAL A 77 -0.67 10.45 5.96
CA VAL A 77 0.53 10.16 5.18
C VAL A 77 0.75 8.66 5.13
N ILE A 78 0.89 8.13 3.92
CA ILE A 78 1.23 6.71 3.71
C ILE A 78 2.68 6.68 3.23
N ASP A 79 3.51 5.90 3.94
CA ASP A 79 4.95 5.80 3.66
C ASP A 79 5.36 4.39 3.31
N ARG A 80 6.46 4.28 2.55
CA ARG A 80 7.15 3.00 2.40
C ARG A 80 7.43 2.42 3.79
N GLY A 81 7.15 1.13 3.96
CA GLY A 81 7.35 0.44 5.22
C GLY A 81 6.14 0.43 6.14
N ASP A 82 5.11 1.19 5.82
CA ASP A 82 3.87 1.15 6.61
C ASP A 82 3.25 -0.23 6.53
N LEU A 83 2.74 -0.70 7.67
CA LEU A 83 2.07 -1.99 7.76
C LEU A 83 0.65 -1.86 7.24
N VAL A 84 0.28 -2.76 6.34
CA VAL A 84 -1.06 -2.78 5.73
C VAL A 84 -1.85 -3.95 6.31
N ARG A 85 -3.01 -3.63 6.92
CA ARG A 85 -3.96 -4.64 7.37
C ARG A 85 -5.27 -4.49 6.63
N ILE A 86 -5.88 -5.62 6.30
CA ILE A 86 -7.24 -5.66 5.76
C ILE A 86 -8.04 -6.65 6.61
N GLY A 87 -9.11 -6.18 7.24
CA GLY A 87 -9.78 -6.95 8.27
C GLY A 87 -8.79 -7.23 9.40
N ASP A 88 -8.69 -8.50 9.80
CA ASP A 88 -7.76 -8.92 10.86
C ASP A 88 -6.40 -9.39 10.30
N ALA A 89 -6.24 -9.43 8.99
CA ALA A 89 -5.05 -10.00 8.38
C ALA A 89 -4.01 -8.93 8.05
N VAL A 90 -2.75 -9.25 8.34
CA VAL A 90 -1.61 -8.44 7.87
C VAL A 90 -1.34 -8.86 6.43
N VAL A 91 -1.44 -7.90 5.51
CA VAL A 91 -1.20 -8.15 4.08
C VAL A 91 0.28 -8.03 3.75
N GLY A 92 0.93 -7.01 4.28
CA GLY A 92 2.35 -6.75 4.02
C GLY A 92 2.71 -5.32 4.39
N THR A 93 3.74 -4.80 3.74
CA THR A 93 4.22 -3.44 3.99
C THR A 93 4.24 -2.64 2.69
N VAL A 94 3.99 -1.35 2.78
CA VAL A 94 4.02 -0.48 1.60
C VAL A 94 5.44 -0.49 1.00
N LEU A 95 5.53 -0.83 -0.28
CA LEU A 95 6.76 -0.77 -1.05
C LEU A 95 6.94 0.60 -1.69
N GLY A 96 5.85 1.16 -2.20
CA GLY A 96 5.86 2.44 -2.87
C GLY A 96 4.59 2.66 -3.66
N PHE A 97 4.67 3.54 -4.64
CA PHE A 97 3.51 4.00 -5.39
C PHE A 97 3.83 3.99 -6.89
N ASP A 98 2.81 3.75 -7.69
CA ASP A 98 2.88 3.85 -9.14
C ASP A 98 1.77 4.77 -9.61
N ALA A 99 2.09 5.69 -10.52
CA ALA A 99 1.18 6.74 -10.96
C ALA A 99 0.65 6.54 -12.37
N CYS A 100 0.73 5.33 -12.91
CA CYS A 100 0.34 5.10 -14.31
C CYS A 100 -1.14 5.36 -14.61
N HIS A 101 -2.00 5.43 -13.58
CA HIS A 101 -3.42 5.70 -13.73
C HIS A 101 -3.82 7.11 -13.28
N LEU A 102 -2.86 7.99 -13.01
CA LEU A 102 -3.21 9.39 -12.69
C LEU A 102 -3.82 10.08 -13.91
N PRO A 103 -4.75 11.01 -13.69
CA PRO A 103 -5.20 11.56 -12.39
C PRO A 103 -6.28 10.72 -11.69
N ASN A 104 -6.61 9.56 -12.21
CA ASN A 104 -7.69 8.74 -11.65
C ASN A 104 -7.35 8.24 -10.25
N HIS A 105 -6.22 7.54 -10.07
CA HIS A 105 -5.79 7.02 -8.78
C HIS A 105 -4.31 6.64 -8.81
N TYR A 106 -3.72 6.46 -7.62
CA TYR A 106 -2.43 5.81 -7.49
C TYR A 106 -2.62 4.30 -7.32
N ASN A 107 -1.60 3.55 -7.71
CA ASN A 107 -1.45 2.16 -7.31
C ASN A 107 -0.54 2.15 -6.08
N ILE A 108 -1.05 1.64 -4.96
CA ILE A 108 -0.28 1.48 -3.73
C ILE A 108 0.28 0.07 -3.77
N LEU A 109 1.62 -0.03 -3.91
CA LEU A 109 2.29 -1.31 -4.01
C LEU A 109 2.66 -1.81 -2.62
N ILE A 110 2.29 -3.05 -2.33
CA ILE A 110 2.46 -3.67 -1.01
C ILE A 110 3.38 -4.86 -1.18
N HIS A 111 4.51 -4.87 -0.47
CA HIS A 111 5.38 -6.03 -0.43
C HIS A 111 4.75 -7.11 0.42
N ALA A 112 4.61 -8.31 -0.14
CA ALA A 112 4.05 -9.48 0.51
C ALA A 112 4.89 -10.70 0.14
N GLU A 113 4.69 -11.82 0.84
CA GLU A 113 5.45 -13.04 0.55
C GLU A 113 5.24 -13.53 -0.87
N ARG A 114 4.04 -13.27 -1.42
CA ARG A 114 3.70 -13.64 -2.80
C ARG A 114 2.65 -12.66 -3.33
N PRO A 115 2.57 -12.52 -4.67
CA PRO A 115 1.52 -11.70 -5.28
C PRO A 115 0.16 -12.34 -5.05
N ALA A 116 -0.64 -11.78 -4.16
CA ALA A 116 -1.98 -12.28 -3.84
C ALA A 116 -3.03 -11.33 -4.38
N SER A 117 -4.13 -11.88 -4.92
CA SER A 117 -5.29 -11.11 -5.32
C SER A 117 -6.28 -10.98 -4.16
N GLY A 118 -7.30 -10.15 -4.35
CA GLY A 118 -8.39 -10.06 -3.38
C GLY A 118 -9.12 -11.38 -3.22
N LEU A 119 -9.25 -12.14 -4.30
CA LEU A 119 -9.85 -13.48 -4.23
C LEU A 119 -8.98 -14.42 -3.39
N ASP A 120 -7.67 -14.39 -3.59
CA ASP A 120 -6.75 -15.26 -2.83
C ASP A 120 -6.86 -15.02 -1.32
N LEU A 121 -7.09 -13.78 -0.90
CA LEU A 121 -7.20 -13.40 0.51
C LEU A 121 -8.66 -13.37 0.99
N GLU A 122 -9.60 -13.76 0.15
CA GLU A 122 -11.03 -13.79 0.48
C GLU A 122 -11.56 -12.44 0.96
N LEU A 123 -11.10 -11.37 0.33
CA LEU A 123 -11.53 -10.02 0.69
C LEU A 123 -12.94 -9.73 0.21
N ARG A 124 -13.60 -8.79 0.89
CA ARG A 124 -14.97 -8.39 0.58
C ARG A 124 -15.06 -6.86 0.55
N PRO A 125 -16.01 -6.30 -0.22
CA PRO A 125 -16.33 -4.88 -0.08
C PRO A 125 -16.69 -4.57 1.37
N GLU A 126 -16.29 -3.38 1.81
CA GLU A 126 -16.44 -2.87 3.17
C GLU A 126 -15.44 -3.42 4.19
N ASP A 127 -14.56 -4.34 3.81
CA ASP A 127 -13.49 -4.76 4.71
C ASP A 127 -12.62 -3.55 5.07
N ALA A 128 -12.33 -3.40 6.37
CA ALA A 128 -11.54 -2.30 6.89
C ALA A 128 -10.08 -2.42 6.44
N VAL A 129 -9.51 -1.31 6.01
CA VAL A 129 -8.11 -1.22 5.61
C VAL A 129 -7.41 -0.24 6.53
N SER A 130 -6.19 -0.55 6.97
CA SER A 130 -5.39 0.40 7.73
C SER A 130 -3.93 0.39 7.29
N PHE A 131 -3.34 1.58 7.37
CA PHE A 131 -1.91 1.80 7.13
C PHE A 131 -1.34 2.38 8.42
N THR A 132 -0.45 1.62 9.07
CA THR A 132 0.14 2.04 10.34
C THR A 132 1.65 2.20 10.18
N GLN A 133 2.21 3.12 10.96
CA GLN A 133 3.65 3.38 10.95
C GLN A 133 4.42 2.07 11.11
N GLY A 134 5.43 1.91 10.28
CA GLY A 134 6.15 0.67 10.17
C GLY A 134 7.01 0.35 11.38
N ARG A 135 7.55 -0.87 11.36
CA ARG A 135 8.33 -1.43 12.45
C ARG A 135 9.54 -0.58 12.82
N ALA A 136 10.24 -0.02 11.84
CA ALA A 136 11.41 0.82 12.10
C ALA A 136 11.06 2.03 12.96
N GLY A 137 9.89 2.66 12.72
CA GLY A 137 9.40 3.76 13.54
C GLY A 137 9.11 3.34 14.98
N ARG A 138 8.52 2.15 15.15
CA ARG A 138 8.26 1.61 16.50
C ARG A 138 9.53 1.28 17.24
N GLU A 139 10.52 0.74 16.56
CA GLU A 139 11.80 0.40 17.17
C GLU A 139 12.50 1.65 17.69
N ARG A 140 12.44 2.74 16.92
CA ARG A 140 13.01 4.02 17.38
C ARG A 140 12.29 4.57 18.60
N THR A 141 10.98 4.42 18.67
CA THR A 141 10.20 4.91 19.81
C THR A 141 10.38 4.05 21.04
N ALA A 142 10.79 2.79 20.90
CA ALA A 142 11.03 1.88 22.00
C ALA A 142 12.36 2.14 22.70
N HIS A 143 13.24 2.90 22.08
CA HIS A 143 14.55 3.22 22.61
C HIS A 143 14.58 4.64 23.14
#